data_b48394f007bfebabc90735a9982e2c76
#
_entry.id   b48394f007bfebabc90735a9982e2c76
#
_cell.length_a   1.000
_cell.length_b   1.000
_cell.length_c   1.000
_cell.angle_alpha   90.00
_cell.angle_beta   90.00
_cell.angle_gamma   90.00
#
_symmetry.space_group_name_H-M   'P 1'
#
loop_
_entity.id
_entity.type
_entity.pdbx_description
1 polymer ?
#
loop_
_entity_poly.entity_id
_entity_poly.type
_entity_poly.pdbx_seq_one_letter_code
_entity_poly.pdbx_strand_id
1 'polypeptide(L)'
;MTIPGSKGEILTNEICKACSVRSVALFKDLDLEVFDRFHSAIREVEIGKGDHLYNIGDTGERVYTIRKGIIKLVQYLPDGTQRIVRLLKQGDLAGIEATTGSTYQHDAIALTTIDTCAIPLKTVEMLATEQPQLHKTLLSKWEDALSTSDSWLTRLSTGPSRYRVIRLLIWLAENTSE
;
A
#
# COMPACT_ATOMS: atom_id res chain seq x y z
N MET A 1 -16.72 5.22 8.15
CA MET A 1 -15.95 6.46 7.93
C MET A 1 -15.78 6.64 6.43
N THR A 2 -16.28 7.72 5.85
CA THR A 2 -16.25 7.94 4.37
C THR A 2 -14.87 8.47 4.01
N ILE A 3 -14.17 7.80 3.08
CA ILE A 3 -12.87 8.26 2.59
C ILE A 3 -13.10 9.58 1.84
N PRO A 4 -12.47 10.71 2.21
CA PRO A 4 -12.60 11.96 1.48
C PRO A 4 -12.03 11.76 0.06
N GLY A 5 -12.82 12.05 -0.97
CA GLY A 5 -12.37 12.04 -2.37
C GLY A 5 -12.59 10.74 -3.14
N SER A 6 -13.18 9.71 -2.55
CA SER A 6 -13.41 8.46 -3.28
C SER A 6 -14.56 8.61 -4.29
N LYS A 7 -14.25 8.69 -5.56
CA LYS A 7 -15.15 8.23 -6.63
C LYS A 7 -15.16 6.70 -6.54
N GLY A 8 -15.83 6.11 -5.55
CA GLY A 8 -15.80 4.68 -5.30
C GLY A 8 -16.46 3.88 -6.43
N GLU A 9 -15.88 3.93 -7.62
CA GLU A 9 -16.30 3.12 -8.75
C GLU A 9 -15.93 1.65 -8.48
N ILE A 10 -16.87 0.78 -8.76
CA ILE A 10 -16.63 -0.67 -8.77
C ILE A 10 -15.72 -0.93 -9.97
N LEU A 11 -14.51 -1.42 -9.73
CA LEU A 11 -13.63 -1.86 -10.79
C LEU A 11 -14.33 -2.96 -11.60
N THR A 12 -14.40 -2.81 -12.92
CA THR A 12 -14.87 -3.88 -13.77
C THR A 12 -13.81 -4.99 -13.81
N ASN A 13 -14.25 -6.23 -13.96
CA ASN A 13 -13.36 -7.40 -14.03
C ASN A 13 -12.30 -7.26 -15.15
N GLU A 14 -12.66 -6.65 -16.28
CA GLU A 14 -11.77 -6.41 -17.40
C GLU A 14 -10.63 -5.45 -17.05
N ILE A 15 -10.91 -4.37 -16.30
CA ILE A 15 -9.90 -3.42 -15.83
C ILE A 15 -8.90 -4.13 -14.90
N CYS A 16 -9.39 -4.97 -13.99
CA CYS A 16 -8.52 -5.72 -13.09
C CYS A 16 -7.70 -6.80 -13.80
N LYS A 17 -8.24 -7.45 -14.84
CA LYS A 17 -7.50 -8.41 -15.67
C LYS A 17 -6.38 -7.77 -16.47
N ALA A 18 -6.59 -6.55 -16.96
CA ALA A 18 -5.60 -5.76 -17.71
C ALA A 18 -4.70 -4.89 -16.81
N CYS A 19 -4.82 -4.98 -15.49
CA CYS A 19 -4.12 -4.10 -14.57
C CYS A 19 -2.61 -4.36 -14.58
N SER A 20 -1.82 -3.31 -14.81
CA SER A 20 -0.35 -3.36 -14.85
C SER A 20 0.30 -3.87 -13.56
N VAL A 21 -0.37 -3.69 -12.41
CA VAL A 21 0.13 -4.14 -11.11
C VAL A 21 -0.35 -5.54 -10.71
N ARG A 22 -1.16 -6.22 -11.53
CA ARG A 22 -1.72 -7.53 -11.18
C ARG A 22 -0.64 -8.54 -10.80
N SER A 23 0.47 -8.57 -11.54
CA SER A 23 1.58 -9.50 -11.32
C SER A 23 2.33 -9.30 -10.00
N VAL A 24 2.17 -8.14 -9.38
CA VAL A 24 2.81 -7.77 -8.10
C VAL A 24 1.80 -7.48 -6.99
N ALA A 25 0.50 -7.44 -7.32
CA ALA A 25 -0.57 -7.21 -6.36
C ALA A 25 -0.78 -8.39 -5.41
N LEU A 26 -1.56 -8.16 -4.35
CA LEU A 26 -1.87 -9.18 -3.33
C LEU A 26 -2.48 -10.46 -3.95
N PHE A 27 -3.25 -10.33 -5.01
CA PHE A 27 -4.01 -11.42 -5.64
C PHE A 27 -3.35 -11.95 -6.93
N LYS A 28 -2.03 -11.77 -7.09
CA LYS A 28 -1.29 -12.18 -8.30
C LYS A 28 -1.41 -13.67 -8.61
N ASP A 29 -1.44 -14.51 -7.57
CA ASP A 29 -1.41 -15.97 -7.67
C ASP A 29 -2.82 -16.61 -7.58
N LEU A 30 -3.89 -15.79 -7.57
CA LEU A 30 -5.26 -16.31 -7.55
C LEU A 30 -5.75 -16.67 -8.94
N ASP A 31 -6.43 -17.81 -9.03
CA ASP A 31 -7.17 -18.20 -10.23
C ASP A 31 -8.23 -17.15 -10.58
N LEU A 32 -8.47 -16.95 -11.89
CA LEU A 32 -9.42 -15.95 -12.38
C LEU A 32 -10.84 -16.18 -11.86
N GLU A 33 -11.27 -17.43 -11.77
CA GLU A 33 -12.60 -17.81 -11.29
C GLU A 33 -12.78 -17.45 -9.80
N VAL A 34 -11.75 -17.67 -8.99
CA VAL A 34 -11.73 -17.30 -7.58
C VAL A 34 -11.74 -15.77 -7.45
N PHE A 35 -10.88 -15.09 -8.20
CA PHE A 35 -10.82 -13.63 -8.20
C PHE A 35 -12.16 -12.99 -8.59
N ASP A 36 -12.84 -13.52 -9.60
CA ASP A 36 -14.12 -13.02 -10.10
C ASP A 36 -15.24 -13.03 -9.03
N ARG A 37 -15.19 -13.97 -8.09
CA ARG A 37 -16.17 -14.04 -6.97
C ARG A 37 -15.98 -12.90 -5.96
N PHE A 38 -14.76 -12.45 -5.73
CA PHE A 38 -14.44 -11.47 -4.68
C PHE A 38 -14.15 -10.07 -5.21
N HIS A 39 -13.92 -9.95 -6.52
CA HIS A 39 -13.59 -8.71 -7.19
C HIS A 39 -14.60 -7.58 -6.92
N SER A 40 -15.91 -7.91 -6.83
CA SER A 40 -16.98 -6.92 -6.58
C SER A 40 -16.84 -6.16 -5.25
N ALA A 41 -16.05 -6.68 -4.30
CA ALA A 41 -15.77 -6.03 -3.02
C ALA A 41 -14.63 -4.99 -3.11
N ILE A 42 -13.79 -5.07 -4.15
CA ILE A 42 -12.64 -4.17 -4.34
C ILE A 42 -13.13 -2.84 -4.92
N ARG A 43 -12.62 -1.74 -4.39
CA ARG A 43 -12.95 -0.39 -4.86
C ARG A 43 -11.71 0.32 -5.34
N GLU A 44 -11.86 1.07 -6.43
CA GLU A 44 -10.88 2.05 -6.84
C GLU A 44 -11.01 3.31 -5.97
N VAL A 45 -9.87 3.81 -5.49
CA VAL A 45 -9.80 5.02 -4.68
C VAL A 45 -8.69 5.90 -5.24
N GLU A 46 -9.06 7.11 -5.63
CA GLU A 46 -8.12 8.17 -5.99
C GLU A 46 -7.93 9.11 -4.80
N ILE A 47 -6.68 9.42 -4.48
CA ILE A 47 -6.31 10.31 -3.37
C ILE A 47 -5.46 11.45 -3.94
N GLY A 48 -5.85 12.68 -3.66
CA GLY A 48 -5.13 13.88 -4.05
C GLY A 48 -3.79 14.02 -3.33
N LYS A 49 -2.84 14.70 -3.95
CA LYS A 49 -1.55 15.02 -3.33
C LYS A 49 -1.76 15.79 -2.02
N GLY A 50 -1.15 15.31 -0.95
CA GLY A 50 -1.23 15.88 0.39
C GLY A 50 -2.34 15.30 1.25
N ASP A 51 -3.31 14.58 0.66
CA ASP A 51 -4.41 13.98 1.39
C ASP A 51 -3.98 12.67 2.07
N HIS A 52 -4.73 12.27 3.10
CA HIS A 52 -4.51 11.04 3.85
C HIS A 52 -5.33 9.89 3.25
N LEU A 53 -4.68 8.75 3.03
CA LEU A 53 -5.35 7.50 2.72
C LEU A 53 -5.99 6.90 3.99
N TYR A 54 -5.27 6.96 5.10
CA TYR A 54 -5.72 6.62 6.46
C TYR A 54 -4.84 7.31 7.50
N ASN A 55 -5.30 7.34 8.76
CA ASN A 55 -4.55 7.93 9.87
C ASN A 55 -4.08 6.85 10.86
N ILE A 56 -2.99 7.15 11.56
CA ILE A 56 -2.54 6.32 12.68
C ILE A 56 -3.66 6.19 13.71
N GLY A 57 -3.85 4.95 14.22
CA GLY A 57 -4.87 4.63 15.22
C GLY A 57 -6.26 4.35 14.66
N ASP A 58 -6.53 4.66 13.38
CA ASP A 58 -7.79 4.26 12.73
C ASP A 58 -7.88 2.72 12.70
N THR A 59 -9.12 2.19 12.78
CA THR A 59 -9.37 0.76 12.68
C THR A 59 -8.95 0.24 11.31
N GLY A 60 -8.14 -0.81 11.29
CA GLY A 60 -7.64 -1.45 10.07
C GLY A 60 -8.73 -2.28 9.37
N GLU A 61 -9.65 -1.63 8.66
CA GLU A 61 -10.73 -2.32 7.95
C GLU A 61 -10.37 -2.72 6.51
N ARG A 62 -9.27 -2.20 5.97
CA ARG A 62 -8.87 -2.37 4.57
C ARG A 62 -7.37 -2.44 4.43
N VAL A 63 -6.93 -3.09 3.35
CA VAL A 63 -5.59 -2.99 2.81
C VAL A 63 -5.68 -2.35 1.41
N TYR A 64 -4.60 -1.68 1.00
CA TYR A 64 -4.61 -0.90 -0.24
C TYR A 64 -3.42 -1.27 -1.11
N THR A 65 -3.68 -1.77 -2.32
CA THR A 65 -2.62 -1.96 -3.32
C THR A 65 -2.43 -0.67 -4.10
N ILE A 66 -1.22 -0.13 -4.10
CA ILE A 66 -0.88 1.08 -4.85
C ILE A 66 -0.79 0.74 -6.33
N ARG A 67 -1.61 1.39 -7.16
CA ARG A 67 -1.62 1.21 -8.63
C ARG A 67 -0.76 2.28 -9.31
N LYS A 68 -0.81 3.50 -8.81
CA LYS A 68 -0.04 4.64 -9.31
C LYS A 68 0.30 5.59 -8.17
N GLY A 69 1.43 6.28 -8.29
CA GLY A 69 1.85 7.33 -7.37
C GLY A 69 2.70 6.83 -6.20
N ILE A 70 3.00 7.74 -5.28
CA ILE A 70 3.86 7.52 -4.11
C ILE A 70 3.16 7.98 -2.84
N ILE A 71 3.15 7.12 -1.83
CA ILE A 71 2.68 7.40 -0.46
C ILE A 71 3.88 7.46 0.48
N LYS A 72 3.88 8.43 1.41
CA LYS A 72 4.76 8.41 2.58
C LYS A 72 4.00 7.86 3.78
N LEU A 73 4.62 6.93 4.51
CA LEU A 73 4.19 6.53 5.84
C LEU A 73 4.91 7.41 6.87
N VAL A 74 4.14 8.03 7.75
CA VAL A 74 4.64 9.02 8.71
C VAL A 74 4.34 8.56 10.13
N GLN A 75 5.30 8.78 11.01
CA GLN A 75 5.16 8.64 12.44
C GLN A 75 5.53 9.96 13.12
N TYR A 76 4.81 10.30 14.21
CA TYR A 76 5.11 11.49 15.00
C TYR A 76 5.97 11.10 16.19
N LEU A 77 7.06 11.84 16.38
CA LEU A 77 7.89 11.73 17.58
C LEU A 77 7.26 12.49 18.76
N PRO A 78 7.66 12.20 20.00
CA PRO A 78 7.11 12.87 21.19
C PRO A 78 7.23 14.40 21.17
N ASP A 79 8.18 14.96 20.42
CA ASP A 79 8.38 16.40 20.23
C ASP A 79 7.48 17.01 19.14
N GLY A 80 6.59 16.22 18.54
CA GLY A 80 5.72 16.61 17.43
C GLY A 80 6.39 16.57 16.05
N THR A 81 7.66 16.22 15.95
CA THR A 81 8.38 16.12 14.67
C THR A 81 7.83 14.94 13.85
N GLN A 82 7.49 15.21 12.59
CA GLN A 82 7.13 14.17 11.63
C GLN A 82 8.36 13.41 11.13
N ARG A 83 8.29 12.10 11.14
CA ARG A 83 9.32 11.25 10.55
C ARG A 83 8.73 10.35 9.47
N ILE A 84 9.24 10.46 8.25
CA ILE A 84 8.94 9.50 7.19
C ILE A 84 9.66 8.21 7.53
N VAL A 85 8.90 7.15 7.75
CA VAL A 85 9.44 5.83 8.10
C VAL A 85 9.54 4.93 6.88
N ARG A 86 8.72 5.17 5.84
CA ARG A 86 8.74 4.39 4.60
C ARG A 86 8.08 5.17 3.47
N LEU A 87 8.52 4.94 2.23
CA LEU A 87 7.79 5.31 1.02
C LEU A 87 7.21 4.05 0.38
N LEU A 88 5.96 4.15 -0.06
CA LEU A 88 5.29 3.10 -0.80
C LEU A 88 5.09 3.56 -2.24
N LYS A 89 5.24 2.65 -3.16
CA LYS A 89 5.17 2.84 -4.61
C LYS A 89 4.22 1.86 -5.27
N GLN A 90 4.12 1.92 -6.57
CA GLN A 90 3.34 0.97 -7.36
C GLN A 90 3.68 -0.49 -7.00
N GLY A 91 2.65 -1.29 -6.75
CA GLY A 91 2.75 -2.70 -6.36
C GLY A 91 2.90 -2.95 -4.86
N ASP A 92 3.20 -1.92 -4.06
CA ASP A 92 3.27 -2.04 -2.61
C ASP A 92 1.88 -2.10 -1.98
N LEU A 93 1.84 -2.65 -0.76
CA LEU A 93 0.63 -2.78 0.03
C LEU A 93 0.67 -1.79 1.20
N ALA A 94 -0.30 -0.87 1.27
CA ALA A 94 -0.49 0.02 2.41
C ALA A 94 -1.54 -0.56 3.37
N GLY A 95 -1.35 -0.33 4.68
CA GLY A 95 -2.24 -0.84 5.73
C GLY A 95 -2.13 -2.36 5.92
N ILE A 96 -0.99 -2.96 5.61
CA ILE A 96 -0.78 -4.41 5.75
C ILE A 96 -0.96 -4.89 7.19
N GLU A 97 -0.69 -4.03 8.17
CA GLU A 97 -0.90 -4.30 9.61
C GLU A 97 -2.34 -4.66 9.95
N ALA A 98 -3.32 -4.21 9.18
CA ALA A 98 -4.72 -4.60 9.34
C ALA A 98 -4.92 -6.12 9.25
N THR A 99 -4.09 -6.82 8.48
CA THR A 99 -4.18 -8.29 8.32
C THR A 99 -3.88 -9.07 9.60
N THR A 100 -3.32 -8.42 10.62
CA THR A 100 -3.08 -8.99 11.95
C THR A 100 -4.10 -8.52 12.99
N GLY A 101 -5.19 -7.86 12.57
CA GLY A 101 -6.20 -7.32 13.47
C GLY A 101 -5.79 -6.01 14.17
N SER A 102 -4.71 -5.38 13.71
CA SER A 102 -4.17 -4.14 14.30
C SER A 102 -4.83 -2.91 13.70
N THR A 103 -4.81 -1.79 14.45
CA THR A 103 -5.06 -0.45 13.90
C THR A 103 -3.90 -0.06 12.98
N TYR A 104 -4.12 0.93 12.11
CA TYR A 104 -3.03 1.49 11.30
C TYR A 104 -1.96 2.11 12.21
N GLN A 105 -0.71 1.80 11.94
CA GLN A 105 0.43 2.19 12.78
C GLN A 105 1.11 3.48 12.31
N HIS A 106 0.65 4.06 11.18
CA HIS A 106 1.22 5.23 10.55
C HIS A 106 0.12 6.06 9.89
N ASP A 107 0.37 7.36 9.71
CA ASP A 107 -0.38 8.13 8.73
C ASP A 107 0.14 7.79 7.33
N ALA A 108 -0.78 7.48 6.41
CA ALA A 108 -0.46 7.26 5.00
C ALA A 108 -0.86 8.50 4.19
N ILE A 109 0.13 9.26 3.74
CA ILE A 109 -0.09 10.56 3.09
C ILE A 109 0.41 10.51 1.65
N ALA A 110 -0.41 10.96 0.72
CA ALA A 110 -0.11 11.02 -0.71
C ALA A 110 0.98 12.06 -1.02
N LEU A 111 2.09 11.66 -1.64
CA LEU A 111 3.11 12.58 -2.16
C LEU A 111 2.81 13.07 -3.57
N THR A 112 2.13 12.25 -4.35
CA THR A 112 1.58 12.55 -5.68
C THR A 112 0.10 12.22 -5.67
N THR A 113 -0.65 12.49 -6.74
CA THR A 113 -1.96 11.86 -6.92
C THR A 113 -1.78 10.35 -6.99
N ILE A 114 -2.63 9.61 -6.28
CA ILE A 114 -2.51 8.15 -6.12
C ILE A 114 -3.77 7.48 -6.64
N ASP A 115 -3.58 6.40 -7.40
CA ASP A 115 -4.62 5.42 -7.67
C ASP A 115 -4.35 4.17 -6.84
N THR A 116 -5.35 3.66 -6.11
CA THR A 116 -5.22 2.47 -5.28
C THR A 116 -6.45 1.58 -5.37
N CYS A 117 -6.26 0.28 -5.14
CA CYS A 117 -7.33 -0.68 -4.92
C CYS A 117 -7.52 -0.86 -3.42
N ALA A 118 -8.66 -0.42 -2.90
CA ALA A 118 -9.08 -0.63 -1.52
C ALA A 118 -9.74 -2.00 -1.39
N ILE A 119 -9.15 -2.88 -0.61
CA ILE A 119 -9.57 -4.28 -0.43
C ILE A 119 -10.07 -4.42 1.00
N PRO A 120 -11.35 -4.76 1.23
CA PRO A 120 -11.85 -5.01 2.58
C PRO A 120 -11.10 -6.15 3.26
N LEU A 121 -10.74 -5.98 4.53
CA LEU A 121 -10.02 -7.00 5.30
C LEU A 121 -10.78 -8.33 5.33
N LYS A 122 -12.11 -8.29 5.50
CA LYS A 122 -12.96 -9.48 5.42
C LYS A 122 -12.80 -10.27 4.12
N THR A 123 -12.60 -9.58 2.99
CA THR A 123 -12.34 -10.24 1.70
C THR A 123 -10.99 -10.95 1.71
N VAL A 124 -9.96 -10.33 2.30
CA VAL A 124 -8.63 -10.95 2.44
C VAL A 124 -8.72 -12.19 3.34
N GLU A 125 -9.40 -12.11 4.46
CA GLU A 125 -9.58 -13.21 5.42
C GLU A 125 -10.34 -14.39 4.79
N MET A 126 -11.46 -14.12 4.09
CA MET A 126 -12.22 -15.16 3.39
C MET A 126 -11.36 -15.86 2.34
N LEU A 127 -10.67 -15.09 1.51
CA LEU A 127 -9.77 -15.64 0.50
C LEU A 127 -8.60 -16.42 1.10
N ALA A 128 -8.02 -15.94 2.20
CA ALA A 128 -6.94 -16.65 2.89
C ALA A 128 -7.38 -18.01 3.42
N THR A 129 -8.65 -18.14 3.83
CA THR A 129 -9.22 -19.42 4.28
C THR A 129 -9.42 -20.39 3.12
N GLU A 130 -9.87 -19.89 1.95
CA GLU A 130 -10.12 -20.72 0.76
C GLU A 130 -8.85 -21.04 -0.03
N GLN A 131 -7.86 -20.15 0.01
CA GLN A 131 -6.66 -20.18 -0.83
C GLN A 131 -5.39 -20.09 0.02
N PRO A 132 -4.81 -21.24 0.44
CA PRO A 132 -3.58 -21.25 1.26
C PRO A 132 -2.40 -20.51 0.61
N GLN A 133 -2.37 -20.40 -0.72
CA GLN A 133 -1.34 -19.67 -1.44
C GLN A 133 -1.35 -18.17 -1.10
N LEU A 134 -2.51 -17.59 -0.77
CA LEU A 134 -2.61 -16.20 -0.37
C LEU A 134 -1.84 -15.92 0.94
N HIS A 135 -1.78 -16.87 1.87
CA HIS A 135 -0.95 -16.72 3.08
C HIS A 135 0.53 -16.53 2.73
N LYS A 136 1.05 -17.28 1.76
CA LYS A 136 2.45 -17.13 1.32
C LYS A 136 2.67 -15.76 0.70
N THR A 137 1.72 -15.29 -0.10
CA THR A 137 1.78 -13.96 -0.70
C THR A 137 1.72 -12.86 0.35
N LEU A 138 0.88 -12.99 1.38
CA LEU A 138 0.84 -12.05 2.52
C LEU A 138 2.16 -12.04 3.30
N LEU A 139 2.73 -13.21 3.60
CA LEU A 139 4.04 -13.31 4.26
C LEU A 139 5.15 -12.66 3.42
N SER A 140 5.16 -12.89 2.11
CA SER A 140 6.10 -12.23 1.20
C SER A 140 5.93 -10.70 1.22
N LYS A 141 4.69 -10.20 1.26
CA LYS A 141 4.43 -8.75 1.38
C LYS A 141 4.89 -8.16 2.71
N TRP A 142 4.78 -8.92 3.81
CA TRP A 142 5.36 -8.54 5.09
C TRP A 142 6.89 -8.52 5.05
N GLU A 143 7.52 -9.53 4.43
CA GLU A 143 8.97 -9.59 4.23
C GLU A 143 9.46 -8.40 3.39
N ASP A 144 8.79 -8.09 2.28
CA ASP A 144 9.08 -6.93 1.44
C ASP A 144 9.02 -5.62 2.25
N ALA A 145 7.97 -5.47 3.07
CA ALA A 145 7.77 -4.30 3.91
C ALA A 145 8.89 -4.15 4.95
N LEU A 146 9.31 -5.25 5.59
CA LEU A 146 10.40 -5.27 6.57
C LEU A 146 11.74 -4.96 5.90
N SER A 147 12.07 -5.65 4.82
CA SER A 147 13.30 -5.45 4.04
C SER A 147 13.42 -4.00 3.52
N THR A 148 12.30 -3.42 3.06
CA THR A 148 12.26 -2.02 2.65
C THR A 148 12.54 -1.09 3.83
N SER A 149 11.99 -1.37 5.02
CA SER A 149 12.23 -0.59 6.24
C SER A 149 13.70 -0.66 6.68
N ASP A 150 14.33 -1.83 6.64
CA ASP A 150 15.75 -2.03 6.94
C ASP A 150 16.64 -1.28 5.96
N SER A 151 16.30 -1.36 4.67
CA SER A 151 17.00 -0.61 3.61
C SER A 151 16.89 0.90 3.81
N TRP A 152 15.72 1.38 4.25
CA TRP A 152 15.49 2.78 4.57
C TRP A 152 16.38 3.25 5.73
N LEU A 153 16.43 2.48 6.81
CA LEU A 153 17.28 2.76 7.98
C LEU A 153 18.77 2.79 7.62
N THR A 154 19.23 1.84 6.82
CA THR A 154 20.66 1.70 6.50
C THR A 154 21.10 2.67 5.41
N ARG A 155 20.27 2.95 4.42
CA ARG A 155 20.65 3.74 3.23
C ARG A 155 20.32 5.21 3.33
N LEU A 156 19.18 5.57 3.94
CA LEU A 156 18.65 6.93 3.97
C LEU A 156 18.75 7.61 5.33
N SER A 157 18.97 6.85 6.42
CA SER A 157 19.10 7.40 7.77
C SER A 157 20.55 7.50 8.24
N THR A 158 21.53 6.92 7.52
CA THR A 158 22.94 6.89 7.92
C THR A 158 23.85 7.52 6.91
N GLY A 159 25.01 8.01 7.37
CA GLY A 159 26.05 8.62 6.55
C GLY A 159 25.82 10.11 6.23
N PRO A 160 26.73 10.73 5.43
CA PRO A 160 26.66 12.13 5.09
C PRO A 160 25.38 12.52 4.35
N SER A 161 24.79 13.68 4.68
CA SER A 161 23.52 14.14 4.15
C SER A 161 23.45 14.16 2.62
N ARG A 162 24.53 14.55 1.95
CA ARG A 162 24.62 14.58 0.47
C ARG A 162 24.33 13.20 -0.15
N TYR A 163 24.87 12.12 0.42
CA TYR A 163 24.65 10.78 -0.10
C TYR A 163 23.22 10.29 0.16
N ARG A 164 22.63 10.67 1.30
CA ARG A 164 21.24 10.35 1.61
C ARG A 164 20.29 11.01 0.62
N VAL A 165 20.51 12.28 0.31
CA VAL A 165 19.73 13.03 -0.69
C VAL A 165 19.86 12.40 -2.07
N ILE A 166 21.09 12.11 -2.53
CA ILE A 166 21.32 11.48 -3.84
C ILE A 166 20.59 10.14 -3.93
N ARG A 167 20.69 9.28 -2.91
CA ARG A 167 20.00 7.97 -2.89
C ARG A 167 18.50 8.12 -2.94
N LEU A 168 17.94 9.10 -2.23
CA LEU A 168 16.51 9.39 -2.28
C LEU A 168 16.09 9.87 -3.67
N LEU A 169 16.85 10.75 -4.30
CA LEU A 169 16.54 11.23 -5.66
C LEU A 169 16.60 10.11 -6.69
N ILE A 170 17.61 9.24 -6.61
CA ILE A 170 17.70 8.05 -7.47
C ILE A 170 16.46 7.15 -7.26
N TRP A 171 16.13 6.86 -6.01
CA TRP A 171 14.96 6.03 -5.71
C TRP A 171 13.66 6.65 -6.27
N LEU A 172 13.47 7.96 -6.10
CA LEU A 172 12.32 8.68 -6.66
C LEU A 172 12.30 8.59 -8.19
N ALA A 173 13.42 8.84 -8.85
CA ALA A 173 13.51 8.77 -10.32
C ALA A 173 13.19 7.38 -10.88
N GLU A 174 13.61 6.31 -10.18
CA GLU A 174 13.33 4.93 -10.58
C GLU A 174 11.88 4.49 -10.33
N ASN A 175 11.15 5.18 -9.44
CA ASN A 175 9.80 4.78 -9.00
C ASN A 175 8.71 5.82 -9.30
N THR A 176 9.06 6.92 -9.96
CA THR A 176 8.11 7.93 -10.45
C THR A 176 8.03 7.80 -11.98
N SER A 177 7.45 6.71 -12.47
CA SER A 177 7.09 6.62 -13.89
C SER A 177 5.79 7.39 -14.10
N GLU A 178 5.79 8.28 -15.12
CA GLU A 178 4.60 9.00 -15.59
C GLU A 178 3.51 8.04 -16.10
#